data_6987554431864c2d6121e0be2f7c0778
#
_entry.id   6987554431864c2d6121e0be2f7c0778
#
_cell.length_a   1.000
_cell.length_b   1.000
_cell.length_c   1.000
_cell.angle_alpha   90.00
_cell.angle_beta   90.00
_cell.angle_gamma   90.00
#
_symmetry.space_group_name_H-M   'P 1'
#
loop_
_entity.id
_entity.type
_entity.pdbx_description
1 polymer ?
#
loop_
_entity_poly.entity_id
_entity_poly.type
_entity_poly.pdbx_seq_one_letter_code
_entity_poly.pdbx_strand_id
1 'polypeptide(L)'
;MNPGTAALTRGLGVLELLADDAAGSGLGVVRLAALLGDDKSQVSRTLQTLAEHGYVERDPDSLAYRLGWRVFALAARTGDARLLAEAPPVMRALVRALDESVHLSVRQGASVLTLLAESPSHELHAPGRVGGLTPVATTSAGRVLVSDLGPEELDALGLGALRRTIEDVAACGYSIVREEFEPGLVAAAAPIRGPAGSVVAALNVSGPRFRFDDRLEEAAARLVAAADELSVTIGGLLPAAVSRP
;
A
#
# COMPACT_ATOMS: atom_id res chain seq x y z
N MET A 1 23.30 20.53 -1.17
CA MET A 1 21.83 20.40 -1.18
C MET A 1 21.22 21.77 -0.89
N ASN A 2 20.22 22.18 -1.66
CA ASN A 2 19.57 23.49 -1.49
C ASN A 2 18.89 23.52 -0.10
N PRO A 3 19.03 24.60 0.72
CA PRO A 3 18.43 24.69 2.05
C PRO A 3 16.91 24.45 2.07
N GLY A 4 16.20 24.89 1.04
CA GLY A 4 14.76 24.66 0.90
C GLY A 4 14.40 23.18 0.68
N THR A 5 15.20 22.45 -0.09
CA THR A 5 15.01 21.01 -0.30
C THR A 5 15.25 20.22 1.00
N ALA A 6 16.28 20.59 1.77
CA ALA A 6 16.57 19.94 3.04
C ALA A 6 15.43 20.12 4.08
N ALA A 7 14.85 21.31 4.17
CA ALA A 7 13.72 21.58 5.07
C ALA A 7 12.45 20.78 4.67
N LEU A 8 12.16 20.71 3.37
CA LEU A 8 11.04 19.92 2.85
C LEU A 8 11.23 18.42 3.10
N THR A 9 12.41 17.88 2.79
CA THR A 9 12.74 16.46 3.03
C THR A 9 12.61 16.12 4.52
N ARG A 10 13.08 17.01 5.41
CA ARG A 10 12.91 16.83 6.85
C ARG A 10 11.44 16.84 7.25
N GLY A 11 10.64 17.75 6.71
CA GLY A 11 9.20 17.81 6.98
C GLY A 11 8.48 16.53 6.59
N LEU A 12 8.76 15.98 5.41
CA LEU A 12 8.22 14.70 4.95
C LEU A 12 8.68 13.55 5.86
N GLY A 13 9.97 13.47 6.18
CA GLY A 13 10.48 12.43 7.07
C GLY A 13 9.91 12.48 8.49
N VAL A 14 9.61 13.68 9.03
CA VAL A 14 8.88 13.81 10.29
C VAL A 14 7.49 13.19 10.20
N LEU A 15 6.73 13.47 9.14
CA LEU A 15 5.39 12.92 8.96
C LEU A 15 5.41 11.40 8.83
N GLU A 16 6.36 10.86 8.08
CA GLU A 16 6.55 9.41 7.92
C GLU A 16 6.88 8.72 9.24
N LEU A 17 7.83 9.25 10.03
CA LEU A 17 8.18 8.71 11.33
C LEU A 17 7.02 8.75 12.33
N LEU A 18 6.19 9.80 12.29
CA LEU A 18 5.00 9.88 13.13
C LEU A 18 3.89 8.92 12.68
N ALA A 19 3.80 8.62 11.39
CA ALA A 19 2.90 7.60 10.85
C ALA A 19 3.33 6.18 11.24
N ASP A 20 4.64 5.93 11.35
CA ASP A 20 5.23 4.64 11.75
C ASP A 20 5.17 4.37 13.28
N ASP A 21 4.72 5.33 14.10
CA ASP A 21 4.56 5.14 15.54
C ASP A 21 3.38 4.20 15.86
N ALA A 22 3.65 2.91 15.83
CA ALA A 22 2.67 1.85 16.08
C ALA A 22 1.97 1.94 17.46
N ALA A 23 2.62 2.59 18.45
CA ALA A 23 2.05 2.79 19.78
C ALA A 23 1.06 3.96 19.83
N GLY A 24 1.06 4.85 18.81
CA GLY A 24 0.23 6.04 18.78
C GLY A 24 0.49 7.03 19.94
N SER A 25 1.57 6.82 20.70
CA SER A 25 1.93 7.65 21.85
C SER A 25 2.58 8.98 21.46
N GLY A 26 2.95 9.10 20.18
CA GLY A 26 3.68 10.23 19.63
C GLY A 26 5.18 10.18 19.90
N LEU A 27 5.93 10.99 19.16
CA LEU A 27 7.39 11.06 19.26
C LEU A 27 7.84 12.44 19.70
N GLY A 28 8.75 12.49 20.66
CA GLY A 28 9.39 13.74 21.11
C GLY A 28 10.47 14.22 20.12
N VAL A 29 10.76 15.53 20.14
CA VAL A 29 11.77 16.19 19.27
C VAL A 29 13.12 15.47 19.28
N VAL A 30 13.59 15.03 20.44
CA VAL A 30 14.91 14.36 20.58
C VAL A 30 14.92 13.02 19.84
N ARG A 31 13.84 12.26 19.96
CA ARG A 31 13.72 10.97 19.29
C ARG A 31 13.61 11.13 17.77
N LEU A 32 12.80 12.09 17.31
CA LEU A 32 12.66 12.42 15.88
C LEU A 32 14.00 12.88 15.29
N ALA A 33 14.74 13.75 15.98
CA ALA A 33 16.05 14.20 15.53
C ALA A 33 17.05 13.03 15.40
N ALA A 34 17.07 12.12 16.36
CA ALA A 34 17.93 10.93 16.32
C ALA A 34 17.56 9.99 15.15
N LEU A 35 16.26 9.78 14.89
CA LEU A 35 15.77 8.91 13.79
C LEU A 35 16.06 9.51 12.42
N LEU A 36 15.96 10.85 12.29
CA LEU A 36 16.25 11.57 11.04
C LEU A 36 17.76 11.77 10.80
N GLY A 37 18.59 11.59 11.82
CA GLY A 37 20.01 11.95 11.76
C GLY A 37 20.24 13.46 11.60
N ASP A 38 19.33 14.29 12.13
CA ASP A 38 19.33 15.75 11.92
C ASP A 38 19.46 16.51 13.27
N ASP A 39 19.76 17.80 13.19
CA ASP A 39 19.92 18.67 14.36
C ASP A 39 18.57 18.93 15.04
N LYS A 40 18.54 18.82 16.39
CA LYS A 40 17.35 19.03 17.21
C LYS A 40 16.68 20.39 16.96
N SER A 41 17.48 21.46 16.74
CA SER A 41 16.94 22.80 16.52
C SER A 41 16.24 22.92 15.17
N GLN A 42 16.75 22.22 14.16
CA GLN A 42 16.14 22.15 12.82
C GLN A 42 14.83 21.37 12.86
N VAL A 43 14.83 20.19 13.51
CA VAL A 43 13.63 19.36 13.68
C VAL A 43 12.56 20.11 14.48
N SER A 44 12.96 20.83 15.55
CA SER A 44 12.02 21.63 16.36
C SER A 44 11.34 22.72 15.54
N ARG A 45 12.08 23.45 14.68
CA ARG A 45 11.52 24.46 13.78
C ARG A 45 10.57 23.84 12.75
N THR A 46 10.93 22.70 12.17
CA THR A 46 10.09 21.97 11.24
C THR A 46 8.77 21.53 11.90
N LEU A 47 8.84 20.97 13.11
CA LEU A 47 7.66 20.59 13.89
C LEU A 47 6.77 21.77 14.24
N GLN A 48 7.35 22.92 14.58
CA GLN A 48 6.59 24.15 14.81
C GLN A 48 5.82 24.56 13.56
N THR A 49 6.48 24.62 12.41
CA THR A 49 5.82 24.94 11.13
C THR A 49 4.72 23.95 10.80
N LEU A 50 4.96 22.64 10.95
CA LEU A 50 3.95 21.63 10.69
C LEU A 50 2.75 21.74 11.66
N ALA A 51 2.98 22.11 12.92
CA ALA A 51 1.94 22.33 13.91
C ALA A 51 1.11 23.58 13.61
N GLU A 52 1.75 24.69 13.24
CA GLU A 52 1.05 25.92 12.81
C GLU A 52 0.11 25.68 11.62
N HIS A 53 0.44 24.72 10.75
CA HIS A 53 -0.38 24.33 9.62
C HIS A 53 -1.31 23.13 9.90
N GLY A 54 -1.31 22.60 11.13
CA GLY A 54 -2.19 21.49 11.57
C GLY A 54 -1.82 20.10 11.04
N TYR A 55 -0.61 19.93 10.47
CA TYR A 55 -0.11 18.64 10.01
C TYR A 55 0.36 17.73 11.14
N VAL A 56 0.80 18.35 12.25
CA VAL A 56 1.12 17.64 13.49
C VAL A 56 0.43 18.34 14.65
N GLU A 57 0.20 17.60 15.72
CA GLU A 57 -0.30 18.11 17.00
C GLU A 57 0.72 17.76 18.08
N ARG A 58 0.88 18.67 19.05
CA ARG A 58 1.73 18.45 20.20
C ARG A 58 0.87 18.18 21.41
N ASP A 59 1.12 17.06 22.06
CA ASP A 59 0.48 16.73 23.32
C ASP A 59 1.02 17.67 24.43
N PRO A 60 0.15 18.35 25.19
CA PRO A 60 0.57 19.34 26.17
C PRO A 60 1.29 18.73 27.39
N ASP A 61 0.99 17.48 27.74
CA ASP A 61 1.53 16.82 28.94
C ASP A 61 2.84 16.10 28.65
N SER A 62 2.86 15.25 27.62
CA SER A 62 4.03 14.48 27.22
C SER A 62 5.00 15.24 26.34
N LEU A 63 4.57 16.36 25.75
CA LEU A 63 5.29 17.17 24.76
C LEU A 63 5.66 16.37 23.49
N ALA A 64 5.08 15.19 23.29
CA ALA A 64 5.22 14.38 22.10
C ALA A 64 4.38 14.93 20.95
N TYR A 65 4.82 14.67 19.73
CA TYR A 65 4.10 15.04 18.51
C TYR A 65 3.44 13.81 17.89
N ARG A 66 2.27 14.00 17.29
CA ARG A 66 1.53 13.03 16.50
C ARG A 66 1.01 13.68 15.22
N LEU A 67 0.53 12.88 14.28
CA LEU A 67 -0.11 13.40 13.07
C LEU A 67 -1.35 14.22 13.42
N GLY A 68 -1.49 15.38 12.81
CA GLY A 68 -2.62 16.28 12.98
C GLY A 68 -3.76 15.99 11.98
N TRP A 69 -4.95 16.48 12.28
CA TRP A 69 -6.17 16.28 11.47
C TRP A 69 -6.07 16.82 10.03
N ARG A 70 -5.11 17.70 9.75
CA ARG A 70 -4.89 18.22 8.38
C ARG A 70 -4.48 17.13 7.40
N VAL A 71 -3.69 16.13 7.84
CA VAL A 71 -3.32 14.98 7.02
C VAL A 71 -4.55 14.19 6.61
N PHE A 72 -5.45 13.90 7.56
CA PHE A 72 -6.70 13.23 7.30
C PHE A 72 -7.61 14.02 6.34
N ALA A 73 -7.73 15.34 6.56
CA ALA A 73 -8.53 16.21 5.71
C ALA A 73 -8.04 16.27 4.26
N LEU A 74 -6.73 16.12 4.02
CA LEU A 74 -6.17 16.01 2.67
C LEU A 74 -6.49 14.65 2.06
N ALA A 75 -6.26 13.56 2.80
CA ALA A 75 -6.56 12.21 2.33
C ALA A 75 -8.04 12.03 1.97
N ALA A 76 -8.96 12.60 2.77
CA ALA A 76 -10.40 12.55 2.51
C ALA A 76 -10.83 13.27 1.21
N ARG A 77 -9.97 14.10 0.64
CA ARG A 77 -10.24 14.85 -0.62
C ARG A 77 -9.62 14.18 -1.85
N THR A 78 -8.88 13.10 -1.68
CA THR A 78 -8.39 12.30 -2.81
C THR A 78 -9.55 11.52 -3.43
N GLY A 79 -9.52 11.27 -4.72
CA GLY A 79 -10.55 10.47 -5.42
C GLY A 79 -10.70 9.05 -4.85
N ASP A 80 -9.70 8.58 -4.13
CA ASP A 80 -9.61 7.23 -3.57
C ASP A 80 -10.18 7.10 -2.14
N ALA A 81 -10.68 8.20 -1.54
CA ALA A 81 -11.23 8.19 -0.19
C ALA A 81 -12.34 7.15 0.00
N ARG A 82 -13.16 6.93 -1.03
CA ARG A 82 -14.22 5.92 -1.00
C ARG A 82 -13.64 4.49 -0.95
N LEU A 83 -12.60 4.19 -1.73
CA LEU A 83 -11.93 2.90 -1.69
C LEU A 83 -11.35 2.62 -0.30
N LEU A 84 -10.69 3.60 0.32
CA LEU A 84 -10.13 3.47 1.66
C LEU A 84 -11.20 3.26 2.73
N ALA A 85 -12.42 3.78 2.56
CA ALA A 85 -13.53 3.57 3.48
C ALA A 85 -14.18 2.18 3.32
N GLU A 86 -14.32 1.70 2.07
CA GLU A 86 -15.04 0.47 1.74
C GLU A 86 -14.16 -0.79 1.80
N ALA A 87 -12.84 -0.67 1.60
CA ALA A 87 -11.94 -1.82 1.58
C ALA A 87 -11.80 -2.57 2.93
N PRO A 88 -11.72 -1.93 4.12
CA PRO A 88 -11.43 -2.64 5.35
C PRO A 88 -12.41 -3.78 5.71
N PRO A 89 -13.74 -3.64 5.59
CA PRO A 89 -14.64 -4.77 5.87
C PRO A 89 -14.44 -5.95 4.91
N VAL A 90 -14.16 -5.68 3.64
CA VAL A 90 -13.86 -6.70 2.62
C VAL A 90 -12.55 -7.41 2.94
N MET A 91 -11.49 -6.66 3.27
CA MET A 91 -10.19 -7.20 3.65
C MET A 91 -10.30 -8.09 4.89
N ARG A 92 -11.01 -7.67 5.94
CA ARG A 92 -11.25 -8.49 7.13
C ARG A 92 -12.04 -9.77 6.84
N ALA A 93 -12.97 -9.74 5.88
CA ALA A 93 -13.67 -10.94 5.44
C ALA A 93 -12.71 -11.93 4.75
N LEU A 94 -11.81 -11.44 3.90
CA LEU A 94 -10.76 -12.24 3.27
C LEU A 94 -9.77 -12.82 4.30
N VAL A 95 -9.31 -12.02 5.28
CA VAL A 95 -8.45 -12.52 6.37
C VAL A 95 -9.13 -13.67 7.10
N ARG A 96 -10.43 -13.55 7.47
CA ARG A 96 -11.18 -14.65 8.12
C ARG A 96 -11.30 -15.89 7.24
N ALA A 97 -11.41 -15.74 5.93
CA ALA A 97 -11.58 -16.87 5.01
C ALA A 97 -10.26 -17.57 4.66
N LEU A 98 -9.18 -16.81 4.55
CA LEU A 98 -7.88 -17.28 4.08
C LEU A 98 -6.90 -17.54 5.22
N ASP A 99 -7.11 -16.93 6.39
CA ASP A 99 -6.24 -16.96 7.57
C ASP A 99 -4.82 -16.44 7.29
N GLU A 100 -4.70 -15.47 6.34
CA GLU A 100 -3.45 -14.83 5.92
C GLU A 100 -3.63 -13.32 5.79
N SER A 101 -2.51 -12.58 5.73
CA SER A 101 -2.51 -11.12 5.65
C SER A 101 -3.00 -10.63 4.30
N VAL A 102 -3.92 -9.67 4.32
CA VAL A 102 -4.51 -9.02 3.15
C VAL A 102 -4.10 -7.55 3.10
N HIS A 103 -3.69 -7.08 1.94
CA HIS A 103 -3.21 -5.72 1.73
C HIS A 103 -3.97 -5.04 0.59
N LEU A 104 -4.17 -3.73 0.73
CA LEU A 104 -4.58 -2.84 -0.34
C LEU A 104 -3.40 -1.97 -0.73
N SER A 105 -3.05 -1.98 -2.00
CA SER A 105 -1.85 -1.30 -2.51
C SER A 105 -2.11 -0.52 -3.78
N VAL A 106 -1.33 0.53 -4.02
CA VAL A 106 -1.35 1.33 -5.24
C VAL A 106 0.05 1.42 -5.85
N ARG A 107 0.13 1.82 -7.11
CA ARG A 107 1.41 2.02 -7.80
C ARG A 107 1.98 3.41 -7.51
N GLN A 108 3.25 3.45 -7.18
CA GLN A 108 4.06 4.67 -7.08
C GLN A 108 5.33 4.52 -7.93
N GLY A 109 5.27 4.96 -9.17
CA GLY A 109 6.37 4.74 -10.13
C GLY A 109 6.59 3.24 -10.40
N ALA A 110 7.81 2.76 -10.17
CA ALA A 110 8.19 1.33 -10.27
C ALA A 110 8.05 0.58 -8.93
N SER A 111 7.37 1.18 -7.95
CA SER A 111 7.12 0.60 -6.63
C SER A 111 5.62 0.44 -6.36
N VAL A 112 5.31 -0.44 -5.43
CA VAL A 112 4.00 -0.69 -4.85
C VAL A 112 3.97 -0.06 -3.47
N LEU A 113 3.04 0.84 -3.22
CA LEU A 113 2.79 1.45 -1.91
C LEU A 113 1.62 0.73 -1.24
N THR A 114 1.83 0.20 -0.05
CA THR A 114 0.77 -0.40 0.77
C THR A 114 -0.01 0.69 1.51
N LEU A 115 -1.30 0.79 1.25
CA LEU A 115 -2.21 1.76 1.88
C LEU A 115 -2.90 1.20 3.13
N LEU A 116 -3.35 -0.06 3.08
CA LEU A 116 -4.01 -0.75 4.18
C LEU A 116 -3.47 -2.17 4.32
N ALA A 117 -3.44 -2.66 5.55
CA ALA A 117 -3.07 -4.03 5.88
C ALA A 117 -4.01 -4.56 6.98
N GLU A 118 -4.55 -5.75 6.76
CA GLU A 118 -5.31 -6.52 7.75
C GLU A 118 -4.62 -7.88 7.92
N SER A 119 -4.38 -8.29 9.15
CA SER A 119 -3.63 -9.51 9.46
C SER A 119 -4.43 -10.43 10.38
N PRO A 120 -4.21 -11.75 10.28
CA PRO A 120 -4.78 -12.69 11.23
C PRO A 120 -4.16 -12.50 12.63
N SER A 121 -4.75 -13.15 13.63
CA SER A 121 -4.32 -13.03 15.03
C SER A 121 -3.13 -13.90 15.41
N HIS A 122 -2.71 -14.83 14.55
CA HIS A 122 -1.56 -15.70 14.85
C HIS A 122 -0.22 -14.97 14.60
N GLU A 123 0.82 -15.37 15.33
CA GLU A 123 2.11 -14.69 15.33
C GLU A 123 2.87 -14.80 13.99
N LEU A 124 2.81 -15.97 13.34
CA LEU A 124 3.51 -16.20 12.08
C LEU A 124 2.64 -15.80 10.89
N HIS A 125 2.72 -14.56 10.46
CA HIS A 125 2.04 -14.03 9.27
C HIS A 125 2.99 -13.12 8.48
N ALA A 126 2.60 -12.73 7.28
CA ALA A 126 3.33 -11.76 6.47
C ALA A 126 2.82 -10.33 6.78
N PRO A 127 3.41 -9.60 7.75
CA PRO A 127 2.89 -8.30 8.14
C PRO A 127 3.10 -7.31 7.00
N GLY A 128 2.00 -6.73 6.50
CA GLY A 128 2.08 -5.61 5.58
C GLY A 128 2.47 -4.34 6.32
N ARG A 129 3.53 -3.69 5.87
CA ARG A 129 3.87 -2.36 6.38
C ARG A 129 3.09 -1.31 5.61
N VAL A 130 2.09 -0.70 6.23
CA VAL A 130 1.41 0.48 5.68
C VAL A 130 2.43 1.60 5.46
N GLY A 131 2.39 2.27 4.31
CA GLY A 131 3.43 3.21 3.88
C GLY A 131 4.69 2.55 3.31
N GLY A 132 4.85 1.23 3.42
CA GLY A 132 5.98 0.50 2.86
C GLY A 132 5.96 0.43 1.34
N LEU A 133 7.15 0.48 0.75
CA LEU A 133 7.36 0.36 -0.69
C LEU A 133 7.98 -1.00 -1.03
N THR A 134 7.41 -1.70 -2.02
CA THR A 134 7.96 -2.95 -2.56
C THR A 134 8.10 -2.87 -4.07
N PRO A 135 9.00 -3.66 -4.71
CA PRO A 135 9.18 -3.59 -6.16
C PRO A 135 7.95 -4.11 -6.94
N VAL A 136 7.59 -3.44 -8.04
CA VAL A 136 6.56 -3.92 -8.97
C VAL A 136 6.93 -5.27 -9.57
N ALA A 137 8.19 -5.47 -9.93
CA ALA A 137 8.63 -6.63 -10.72
C ALA A 137 8.43 -7.97 -10.00
N THR A 138 8.66 -8.02 -8.68
CA THR A 138 8.75 -9.26 -7.88
C THR A 138 7.53 -9.51 -6.99
N THR A 139 6.51 -8.64 -7.04
CA THR A 139 5.31 -8.78 -6.21
C THR A 139 4.07 -9.05 -7.06
N SER A 140 3.13 -9.85 -6.53
CA SER A 140 1.84 -10.12 -7.20
C SER A 140 1.02 -8.84 -7.37
N ALA A 141 0.98 -7.99 -6.34
CA ALA A 141 0.31 -6.68 -6.40
C ALA A 141 0.94 -5.78 -7.48
N GLY A 142 2.27 -5.77 -7.59
CA GLY A 142 2.98 -4.97 -8.60
C GLY A 142 2.62 -5.37 -10.02
N ARG A 143 2.62 -6.67 -10.33
CA ARG A 143 2.25 -7.16 -11.66
C ARG A 143 0.81 -6.83 -12.03
N VAL A 144 -0.09 -6.89 -11.06
CA VAL A 144 -1.50 -6.48 -11.24
C VAL A 144 -1.60 -4.98 -11.52
N LEU A 145 -0.87 -4.15 -10.76
CA LEU A 145 -0.92 -2.69 -10.88
C LEU A 145 -0.37 -2.12 -12.19
N VAL A 146 0.30 -2.94 -12.98
CA VAL A 146 0.82 -2.57 -14.31
C VAL A 146 0.18 -3.38 -15.44
N SER A 147 -0.84 -4.18 -15.15
CA SER A 147 -1.44 -5.11 -16.12
C SER A 147 -2.26 -4.42 -17.21
N ASP A 148 -2.58 -3.15 -17.07
CA ASP A 148 -3.26 -2.32 -18.07
C ASP A 148 -2.33 -1.34 -18.80
N LEU A 149 -1.00 -1.38 -18.50
CA LEU A 149 -0.03 -0.52 -19.15
C LEU A 149 0.40 -1.06 -20.51
N GLY A 150 0.65 -0.14 -21.44
CA GLY A 150 1.20 -0.46 -22.76
C GLY A 150 2.69 -0.81 -22.72
N PRO A 151 3.21 -1.40 -23.82
CA PRO A 151 4.63 -1.81 -23.91
C PRO A 151 5.62 -0.69 -23.64
N GLU A 152 5.36 0.53 -24.15
CA GLU A 152 6.23 1.70 -23.97
C GLU A 152 6.28 2.16 -22.50
N GLU A 153 5.13 2.09 -21.79
CA GLU A 153 5.05 2.43 -20.37
C GLU A 153 5.79 1.40 -19.51
N LEU A 154 5.68 0.12 -19.85
CA LEU A 154 6.43 -0.95 -19.19
C LEU A 154 7.94 -0.79 -19.38
N ASP A 155 8.38 -0.42 -20.59
CA ASP A 155 9.80 -0.15 -20.86
C ASP A 155 10.29 1.07 -20.07
N ALA A 156 9.50 2.13 -19.97
CA ALA A 156 9.83 3.32 -19.18
C ALA A 156 9.96 3.02 -17.67
N LEU A 157 9.27 1.99 -17.17
CA LEU A 157 9.40 1.49 -15.80
C LEU A 157 10.52 0.45 -15.61
N GLY A 158 11.25 0.08 -16.69
CA GLY A 158 12.25 -0.99 -16.65
C GLY A 158 11.67 -2.40 -16.56
N LEU A 159 10.39 -2.58 -16.91
CA LEU A 159 9.65 -3.86 -16.81
C LEU A 159 9.52 -4.60 -18.14
N GLY A 160 10.23 -4.18 -19.18
CA GLY A 160 10.14 -4.78 -20.52
C GLY A 160 10.37 -6.31 -20.56
N ALA A 161 11.25 -6.81 -19.68
CA ALA A 161 11.51 -8.25 -19.57
C ALA A 161 10.32 -9.05 -19.02
N LEU A 162 9.37 -8.40 -18.31
CA LEU A 162 8.19 -9.02 -17.73
C LEU A 162 6.93 -8.88 -18.61
N ARG A 163 7.05 -8.31 -19.81
CA ARG A 163 5.90 -8.01 -20.69
C ARG A 163 4.97 -9.20 -20.85
N ARG A 164 5.49 -10.36 -21.18
CA ARG A 164 4.69 -11.58 -21.36
C ARG A 164 3.95 -11.98 -20.07
N THR A 165 4.65 -11.95 -18.94
CA THR A 165 4.03 -12.25 -17.63
C THR A 165 2.90 -11.26 -17.31
N ILE A 166 3.08 -9.99 -17.65
CA ILE A 166 2.07 -8.94 -17.43
C ILE A 166 0.87 -9.13 -18.37
N GLU A 167 1.10 -9.50 -19.63
CA GLU A 167 0.03 -9.88 -20.58
C GLU A 167 -0.79 -11.07 -20.06
N ASP A 168 -0.12 -12.10 -19.52
CA ASP A 168 -0.79 -13.25 -18.89
C ASP A 168 -1.64 -12.81 -17.69
N VAL A 169 -1.11 -11.92 -16.83
CA VAL A 169 -1.86 -11.34 -15.69
C VAL A 169 -3.08 -10.55 -16.18
N ALA A 170 -2.94 -9.76 -17.23
CA ALA A 170 -4.07 -9.01 -17.82
C ALA A 170 -5.15 -9.95 -18.34
N ALA A 171 -4.77 -11.06 -18.94
CA ALA A 171 -5.69 -12.06 -19.49
C ALA A 171 -6.39 -12.87 -18.39
N CYS A 172 -5.66 -13.32 -17.33
CA CYS A 172 -6.25 -14.09 -16.23
C CYS A 172 -7.07 -13.22 -15.27
N GLY A 173 -6.71 -11.94 -15.12
CA GLY A 173 -7.29 -11.03 -14.13
C GLY A 173 -6.75 -11.20 -12.70
N TYR A 174 -5.65 -11.90 -12.52
CA TYR A 174 -4.94 -12.02 -11.23
C TYR A 174 -3.46 -12.33 -11.45
N SER A 175 -2.65 -12.21 -10.41
CA SER A 175 -1.25 -12.61 -10.39
C SER A 175 -0.95 -13.48 -9.19
N ILE A 176 -0.15 -14.53 -9.38
CA ILE A 176 0.45 -15.32 -8.31
C ILE A 176 1.96 -15.20 -8.41
N VAL A 177 2.60 -15.00 -7.26
CA VAL A 177 4.07 -14.93 -7.12
C VAL A 177 4.51 -15.88 -6.01
N ARG A 178 5.57 -16.67 -6.28
CA ARG A 178 6.13 -17.63 -5.35
C ARG A 178 7.59 -17.30 -5.11
N GLU A 179 7.92 -16.85 -3.91
CA GLU A 179 9.30 -16.62 -3.43
C GLU A 179 10.16 -15.64 -4.27
N GLU A 180 9.54 -14.82 -5.13
CA GLU A 180 10.29 -13.85 -5.94
C GLU A 180 10.61 -12.56 -5.18
N PHE A 181 9.78 -12.20 -4.21
CA PHE A 181 10.01 -11.04 -3.34
C PHE A 181 10.83 -11.42 -2.11
N GLU A 182 10.45 -12.50 -1.44
CA GLU A 182 11.09 -12.97 -0.22
C GLU A 182 11.05 -14.50 -0.19
N PRO A 183 12.17 -15.19 0.08
CA PRO A 183 12.19 -16.63 0.25
C PRO A 183 11.19 -17.10 1.31
N GLY A 184 10.43 -18.14 1.01
CA GLY A 184 9.40 -18.69 1.89
C GLY A 184 8.07 -17.93 1.88
N LEU A 185 7.96 -16.84 1.12
CA LEU A 185 6.72 -16.05 0.98
C LEU A 185 6.06 -16.31 -0.38
N VAL A 186 4.74 -16.52 -0.36
CA VAL A 186 3.92 -16.63 -1.56
C VAL A 186 2.75 -15.66 -1.48
N ALA A 187 2.28 -15.18 -2.62
CA ALA A 187 1.23 -14.17 -2.68
C ALA A 187 0.36 -14.30 -3.94
N ALA A 188 -0.90 -13.91 -3.82
CA ALA A 188 -1.81 -13.69 -4.93
C ALA A 188 -2.37 -12.26 -4.88
N ALA A 189 -2.74 -11.69 -6.04
CA ALA A 189 -3.33 -10.36 -6.13
C ALA A 189 -4.35 -10.27 -7.26
N ALA A 190 -5.35 -9.38 -7.10
CA ALA A 190 -6.34 -9.04 -8.09
C ALA A 190 -6.49 -7.52 -8.25
N PRO A 191 -6.82 -7.00 -9.47
CA PRO A 191 -6.94 -5.58 -9.74
C PRO A 191 -8.27 -5.01 -9.25
N ILE A 192 -8.22 -3.84 -8.61
CA ILE A 192 -9.37 -2.98 -8.39
C ILE A 192 -9.37 -1.93 -9.50
N ARG A 193 -10.51 -1.79 -10.19
CA ARG A 193 -10.63 -0.91 -11.35
C ARG A 193 -11.45 0.33 -11.03
N GLY A 194 -10.99 1.46 -11.53
CA GLY A 194 -11.68 2.74 -11.40
C GLY A 194 -12.76 2.96 -12.48
N PRO A 195 -13.42 4.13 -12.47
CA PRO A 195 -14.51 4.47 -13.39
C PRO A 195 -14.13 4.40 -14.88
N ALA A 196 -12.86 4.60 -15.23
CA ALA A 196 -12.36 4.48 -16.60
C ALA A 196 -11.96 3.04 -16.99
N GLY A 197 -12.14 2.05 -16.09
CA GLY A 197 -11.72 0.66 -16.29
C GLY A 197 -10.23 0.41 -16.07
N SER A 198 -9.43 1.46 -15.80
CA SER A 198 -8.01 1.35 -15.48
C SER A 198 -7.80 0.74 -14.08
N VAL A 199 -6.66 0.08 -13.89
CA VAL A 199 -6.29 -0.46 -12.59
C VAL A 199 -5.86 0.70 -11.67
N VAL A 200 -6.62 0.92 -10.59
CA VAL A 200 -6.34 1.99 -9.62
C VAL A 200 -5.70 1.47 -8.34
N ALA A 201 -5.95 0.21 -7.99
CA ALA A 201 -5.37 -0.43 -6.81
C ALA A 201 -5.25 -1.95 -7.02
N ALA A 202 -4.52 -2.62 -6.14
CA ALA A 202 -4.45 -4.07 -6.05
C ALA A 202 -4.88 -4.53 -4.66
N LEU A 203 -5.72 -5.56 -4.62
CA LEU A 203 -6.03 -6.32 -3.41
C LEU A 203 -5.17 -7.58 -3.43
N ASN A 204 -4.33 -7.80 -2.42
CA ASN A 204 -3.48 -8.97 -2.38
C ASN A 204 -3.50 -9.67 -1.03
N VAL A 205 -3.23 -10.97 -1.04
CA VAL A 205 -2.97 -11.80 0.12
C VAL A 205 -1.56 -12.36 0.05
N SER A 206 -0.89 -12.43 1.18
CA SER A 206 0.43 -13.06 1.28
C SER A 206 0.54 -13.90 2.54
N GLY A 207 1.26 -15.02 2.42
CA GLY A 207 1.45 -15.95 3.50
C GLY A 207 2.69 -16.83 3.33
N PRO A 208 3.08 -17.56 4.39
CA PRO A 208 4.19 -18.51 4.33
C PRO A 208 3.90 -19.65 3.34
N ARG A 209 4.89 -19.94 2.49
CA ARG A 209 4.78 -20.98 1.46
C ARG A 209 4.31 -22.32 2.01
N PHE A 210 4.87 -22.77 3.14
CA PHE A 210 4.64 -24.12 3.66
C PHE A 210 3.17 -24.42 4.02
N ARG A 211 2.32 -23.40 4.20
CA ARG A 211 0.89 -23.59 4.53
C ARG A 211 -0.07 -22.92 3.55
N PHE A 212 0.42 -22.04 2.67
CA PHE A 212 -0.44 -21.23 1.80
C PHE A 212 -0.28 -21.51 0.30
N ASP A 213 0.81 -22.18 -0.14
CA ASP A 213 1.09 -22.42 -1.55
C ASP A 213 -0.03 -23.20 -2.26
N ASP A 214 -0.52 -24.28 -1.65
CA ASP A 214 -1.59 -25.11 -2.20
C ASP A 214 -2.97 -24.41 -2.25
N ARG A 215 -3.10 -23.25 -1.60
CA ARG A 215 -4.33 -22.46 -1.52
C ARG A 215 -4.32 -21.20 -2.40
N LEU A 216 -3.24 -20.94 -3.11
CA LEU A 216 -3.08 -19.70 -3.88
C LEU A 216 -4.13 -19.53 -4.97
N GLU A 217 -4.52 -20.59 -5.68
CA GLU A 217 -5.54 -20.53 -6.74
C GLU A 217 -6.93 -20.24 -6.15
N GLU A 218 -7.28 -20.87 -5.02
CA GLU A 218 -8.51 -20.54 -4.28
C GLU A 218 -8.48 -19.07 -3.81
N ALA A 219 -7.34 -18.65 -3.27
CA ALA A 219 -7.17 -17.28 -2.79
C ALA A 219 -7.29 -16.26 -3.93
N ALA A 220 -6.70 -16.54 -5.10
CA ALA A 220 -6.81 -15.69 -6.29
C ALA A 220 -8.27 -15.53 -6.74
N ALA A 221 -9.05 -16.62 -6.77
CA ALA A 221 -10.47 -16.55 -7.12
C ALA A 221 -11.27 -15.69 -6.13
N ARG A 222 -11.01 -15.81 -4.82
CA ARG A 222 -11.66 -14.99 -3.79
C ARG A 222 -11.25 -13.52 -3.89
N LEU A 223 -9.97 -13.25 -4.17
CA LEU A 223 -9.46 -11.89 -4.37
C LEU A 223 -10.10 -11.22 -5.58
N VAL A 224 -10.24 -11.94 -6.70
CA VAL A 224 -10.90 -11.43 -7.91
C VAL A 224 -12.34 -11.04 -7.60
N ALA A 225 -13.11 -11.91 -6.93
CA ALA A 225 -14.50 -11.59 -6.56
C ALA A 225 -14.60 -10.36 -5.66
N ALA A 226 -13.73 -10.26 -4.65
CA ALA A 226 -13.70 -9.13 -3.73
C ALA A 226 -13.22 -7.82 -4.40
N ALA A 227 -12.24 -7.91 -5.31
CA ALA A 227 -11.75 -6.77 -6.06
C ALA A 227 -12.79 -6.25 -7.07
N ASP A 228 -13.55 -7.15 -7.69
CA ASP A 228 -14.67 -6.81 -8.57
C ASP A 228 -15.79 -6.08 -7.78
N GLU A 229 -16.13 -6.56 -6.58
CA GLU A 229 -17.09 -5.90 -5.68
C GLU A 229 -16.64 -4.48 -5.31
N LEU A 230 -15.38 -4.32 -4.90
CA LEU A 230 -14.80 -3.01 -4.59
C LEU A 230 -14.77 -2.10 -5.82
N SER A 231 -14.44 -2.64 -7.00
CA SER A 231 -14.45 -1.88 -8.26
C SER A 231 -15.83 -1.30 -8.54
N VAL A 232 -16.88 -2.11 -8.46
CA VAL A 232 -18.26 -1.67 -8.64
C VAL A 232 -18.63 -0.61 -7.59
N THR A 233 -18.27 -0.83 -6.34
CA THR A 233 -18.57 0.08 -5.23
C THR A 233 -17.97 1.47 -5.44
N ILE A 234 -16.76 1.58 -5.98
CA ILE A 234 -16.13 2.88 -6.29
C ILE A 234 -16.52 3.45 -7.64
N GLY A 235 -17.46 2.82 -8.36
CA GLY A 235 -17.93 3.24 -9.68
C GLY A 235 -17.03 2.79 -10.82
N GLY A 236 -16.21 1.76 -10.61
CA GLY A 236 -15.33 1.17 -11.61
C GLY A 236 -16.08 0.38 -12.67
N LEU A 237 -15.45 0.23 -13.84
CA LEU A 237 -15.91 -0.59 -14.92
C LEU A 237 -15.19 -1.95 -14.88
N LEU A 238 -15.95 -3.03 -14.80
CA LEU A 238 -15.39 -4.37 -14.94
C LEU A 238 -15.17 -4.69 -16.43
N PRO A 239 -14.11 -5.45 -16.79
CA PRO A 239 -13.96 -5.95 -18.14
C PRO A 239 -15.18 -6.82 -18.49
N ALA A 240 -15.65 -6.75 -19.75
CA ALA A 240 -16.68 -7.65 -20.22
C ALA A 240 -16.28 -9.09 -19.89
N ALA A 241 -17.21 -9.87 -19.34
CA ALA A 241 -16.93 -11.20 -18.81
C ALA A 241 -16.17 -12.05 -19.83
N VAL A 242 -14.87 -12.16 -19.66
CA VAL A 242 -14.07 -13.19 -20.32
C VAL A 242 -14.51 -14.48 -19.67
N SER A 243 -14.96 -15.46 -20.46
CA SER A 243 -15.27 -16.80 -19.97
C SER A 243 -14.00 -17.33 -19.29
N ARG A 244 -13.96 -17.21 -17.97
CA ARG A 244 -12.85 -17.70 -17.15
C ARG A 244 -12.98 -19.22 -17.08
N PRO A 245 -11.87 -19.97 -17.30
CA PRO A 245 -11.90 -21.43 -17.26
C PRO A 245 -12.31 -22.00 -15.91
#